data_e93097cc9b5a5b14cf9ac58f1e890d5c
#
_entry.id   e93097cc9b5a5b14cf9ac58f1e890d5c
#
_cell.length_a   1.000
_cell.length_b   1.000
_cell.length_c   1.000
_cell.angle_alpha   90.00
_cell.angle_beta   90.00
_cell.angle_gamma   90.00
#
_symmetry.space_group_name_H-M   'P 1'
#
loop_
_entity.id
_entity.type
_entity.pdbx_description
1 polymer ?
#
loop_
_entity_poly.entity_id
_entity_poly.type
_entity_poly.pdbx_seq_one_letter_code
_entity_poly.pdbx_strand_id
1 'polypeptide(L)'
;MTLAAGTDQLSHHDTLRDTLRGMADAVDGFRRDGRLVHLEELPERPAVFAELARPLPDKIAHCLPDRVYSHQAAAIDLIRDGASVVVSTGTASGKSLCFQIPIAESVVTGLRPGTSLLLYPTKALAQDQLRAFGDLEIPDLKAVTYDGDASKEQRAWARSHANVLLTNPEMLHSGLLPHHGKWATFLKRLDYVVIDELHVLRGIFGTHVSHLLRRLRRMCARYGSDPTFVFCSATIGEPEILASEMCGKPVTAVSQDGSPCGPRQIAVVQPALVDEERGIRQSPATETIRAVTDLVLSGRRVIAFCGSRALTERVAAGVGRSLPPELRDTVRPYRSGYLAAERREIEAELVSGSLRAVVTTSALELGVDIGGLDATVL
;
A
#
# COMPACT_ATOMS: atom_id res chain seq x y z
N MET A 1 11.89 30.22 -25.92
CA MET A 1 10.69 30.88 -25.37
C MET A 1 10.42 30.23 -24.03
N THR A 2 10.90 30.92 -23.01
CA THR A 2 10.86 30.52 -21.58
C THR A 2 9.48 30.86 -21.03
N LEU A 3 8.97 30.03 -20.15
CA LEU A 3 8.02 30.29 -19.07
C LEU A 3 6.99 29.14 -18.94
N ALA A 4 7.09 28.38 -17.86
CA ALA A 4 6.10 28.21 -16.81
C ALA A 4 6.47 27.03 -15.89
N ALA A 5 7.39 27.28 -14.96
CA ALA A 5 7.69 26.37 -13.85
C ALA A 5 7.69 27.14 -12.52
N GLY A 6 6.69 27.99 -12.29
CA GLY A 6 6.68 28.87 -11.13
C GLY A 6 5.35 28.98 -10.35
N THR A 7 4.27 28.41 -10.82
CA THR A 7 2.93 28.63 -10.23
C THR A 7 2.39 27.47 -9.40
N ASP A 8 2.94 26.26 -9.52
CA ASP A 8 2.40 25.08 -8.80
C ASP A 8 2.93 24.94 -7.36
N GLN A 9 4.12 25.43 -7.06
CA GLN A 9 4.67 25.32 -5.71
C GLN A 9 4.04 26.31 -4.71
N LEU A 10 3.60 27.48 -5.16
CA LEU A 10 2.94 28.49 -4.29
C LEU A 10 1.52 28.07 -3.90
N SER A 11 0.78 27.40 -4.78
CA SER A 11 -0.57 26.88 -4.50
C SER A 11 -0.55 25.72 -3.50
N HIS A 12 0.50 24.91 -3.52
CA HIS A 12 0.65 23.76 -2.61
C HIS A 12 0.98 24.20 -1.18
N HIS A 13 1.80 25.25 -1.01
CA HIS A 13 2.15 25.79 0.31
C HIS A 13 0.99 26.49 1.00
N ASP A 14 0.16 27.20 0.25
CA ASP A 14 -1.04 27.87 0.81
C ASP A 14 -2.12 26.86 1.16
N THR A 15 -2.33 25.83 0.35
CA THR A 15 -3.25 24.71 0.64
C THR A 15 -2.83 23.93 1.89
N LEU A 16 -1.53 23.67 2.06
CA LEU A 16 -0.99 23.01 3.26
C LEU A 16 -1.17 23.85 4.52
N ARG A 17 -0.94 25.17 4.45
CA ARG A 17 -1.14 26.09 5.60
C ARG A 17 -2.62 26.16 6.00
N ASP A 18 -3.55 26.20 5.07
CA ASP A 18 -4.98 26.20 5.34
C ASP A 18 -5.45 24.84 5.87
N THR A 19 -4.84 23.73 5.41
CA THR A 19 -5.09 22.39 5.94
C THR A 19 -4.67 22.30 7.40
N LEU A 20 -3.49 22.73 7.74
CA LEU A 20 -2.98 22.72 9.12
C LEU A 20 -3.81 23.63 10.05
N ARG A 21 -4.29 24.79 9.59
CA ARG A 21 -5.17 25.67 10.36
C ARG A 21 -6.51 25.00 10.72
N GLY A 22 -7.20 24.39 9.77
CA GLY A 22 -8.48 23.74 10.05
C GLY A 22 -8.35 22.50 10.92
N MET A 23 -7.20 21.77 10.86
CA MET A 23 -6.91 20.69 11.82
C MET A 23 -6.59 21.22 13.22
N ALA A 24 -5.87 22.34 13.31
CA ALA A 24 -5.62 23.01 14.58
C ALA A 24 -6.93 23.43 15.26
N ASP A 25 -7.90 23.95 14.52
CA ASP A 25 -9.22 24.36 15.04
C ASP A 25 -10.00 23.17 15.61
N ALA A 26 -9.97 21.99 14.94
CA ALA A 26 -10.62 20.78 15.44
C ALA A 26 -9.94 20.26 16.73
N VAL A 27 -8.60 20.23 16.75
CA VAL A 27 -7.81 19.82 17.93
C VAL A 27 -8.02 20.80 19.10
N ASP A 28 -8.07 22.10 18.83
CA ASP A 28 -8.34 23.12 19.82
C ASP A 28 -9.77 23.03 20.37
N GLY A 29 -10.73 22.56 19.58
CA GLY A 29 -12.06 22.21 20.05
C GLY A 29 -12.03 21.12 21.11
N PHE A 30 -11.33 20.02 20.83
CA PHE A 30 -11.17 18.92 21.79
C PHE A 30 -10.39 19.32 23.04
N ARG A 31 -9.39 20.21 22.92
CA ARG A 31 -8.63 20.75 24.04
C ARG A 31 -9.50 21.63 24.94
N ARG A 32 -10.31 22.52 24.36
CA ARG A 32 -11.23 23.41 25.12
C ARG A 32 -12.27 22.63 25.92
N ASP A 33 -12.75 21.52 25.32
CA ASP A 33 -13.76 20.65 25.95
C ASP A 33 -13.13 19.65 26.97
N GLY A 34 -11.81 19.69 27.19
CA GLY A 34 -11.11 18.77 28.08
C GLY A 34 -11.11 17.31 27.63
N ARG A 35 -11.32 17.06 26.33
CA ARG A 35 -11.41 15.71 25.74
C ARG A 35 -10.13 15.25 25.07
N LEU A 36 -9.21 16.15 24.79
CA LEU A 36 -7.90 15.82 24.23
C LEU A 36 -7.03 15.16 25.30
N VAL A 37 -6.72 13.88 25.12
CA VAL A 37 -5.89 13.09 26.05
C VAL A 37 -4.41 13.22 25.71
N HIS A 38 -4.10 13.19 24.41
CA HIS A 38 -2.73 13.26 23.90
C HIS A 38 -2.72 13.94 22.54
N LEU A 39 -1.69 14.72 22.28
CA LEU A 39 -1.40 15.31 20.99
C LEU A 39 0.08 15.10 20.69
N GLU A 40 0.36 14.43 19.59
CA GLU A 40 1.70 14.27 19.04
C GLU A 40 1.80 15.03 17.73
N GLU A 41 2.80 15.90 17.62
CA GLU A 41 3.11 16.65 16.41
C GLU A 41 4.33 16.04 15.75
N LEU A 42 4.16 15.51 14.55
CA LEU A 42 5.22 14.94 13.73
C LEU A 42 5.65 16.00 12.72
N PRO A 43 6.91 16.49 12.79
CA PRO A 43 7.40 17.51 11.90
C PRO A 43 7.52 16.99 10.46
N GLU A 44 7.55 17.91 9.51
CA GLU A 44 7.89 17.62 8.13
C GLU A 44 9.26 16.94 8.05
N ARG A 45 9.35 15.94 7.18
CA ARG A 45 10.61 15.26 6.87
C ARG A 45 10.90 15.45 5.37
N PRO A 46 12.06 16.06 5.01
CA PRO A 46 12.44 16.22 3.62
C PRO A 46 12.82 14.88 2.96
N ALA A 47 12.79 14.84 1.64
CA ALA A 47 13.30 13.71 0.88
C ALA A 47 14.81 13.57 1.05
N VAL A 48 15.28 12.36 1.27
CA VAL A 48 16.69 11.98 1.29
C VAL A 48 16.95 11.06 0.10
N PHE A 49 17.74 11.54 -0.86
CA PHE A 49 18.11 10.79 -2.06
C PHE A 49 19.48 10.16 -1.90
N ALA A 50 19.73 9.09 -2.64
CA ALA A 50 21.05 8.47 -2.76
C ALA A 50 21.27 7.99 -4.19
N GLU A 51 22.54 7.85 -4.57
CA GLU A 51 22.92 7.25 -5.84
C GLU A 51 22.99 5.72 -5.71
N LEU A 52 22.71 5.03 -6.81
CA LEU A 52 22.89 3.59 -6.89
C LEU A 52 24.38 3.27 -7.02
N ALA A 53 24.84 2.20 -6.34
CA ALA A 53 26.24 1.76 -6.44
C ALA A 53 26.66 1.39 -7.86
N ARG A 54 25.71 0.97 -8.68
CA ARG A 54 25.91 0.67 -10.12
C ARG A 54 24.87 1.45 -10.93
N PRO A 55 25.25 2.10 -12.08
CA PRO A 55 24.29 2.79 -12.92
C PRO A 55 23.22 1.83 -13.46
N LEU A 56 22.08 2.40 -13.84
CA LEU A 56 21.04 1.65 -14.54
C LEU A 56 21.49 1.31 -15.96
N PRO A 57 21.09 0.15 -16.50
CA PRO A 57 21.29 -0.14 -17.92
C PRO A 57 20.63 0.90 -18.81
N ASP A 58 21.32 1.34 -19.89
CA ASP A 58 20.81 2.36 -20.81
C ASP A 58 19.41 2.08 -21.35
N LYS A 59 19.10 0.78 -21.52
CA LYS A 59 17.79 0.32 -22.03
C LYS A 59 16.61 0.72 -21.16
N ILE A 60 16.82 0.93 -19.86
CA ILE A 60 15.76 1.20 -18.89
C ILE A 60 15.97 2.51 -18.12
N ALA A 61 17.13 3.15 -18.25
CA ALA A 61 17.42 4.36 -17.50
C ALA A 61 16.38 5.47 -17.77
N HIS A 62 15.90 5.58 -19.00
CA HIS A 62 14.89 6.58 -19.38
C HIS A 62 13.45 6.23 -18.94
N CYS A 63 13.21 4.98 -18.52
CA CYS A 63 11.91 4.50 -18.02
C CYS A 63 11.75 4.67 -16.50
N LEU A 64 12.82 5.07 -15.82
CA LEU A 64 12.89 5.07 -14.36
C LEU A 64 13.20 6.49 -13.85
N PRO A 65 12.87 6.82 -12.59
CA PRO A 65 13.19 8.12 -12.02
C PRO A 65 14.71 8.40 -12.04
N ASP A 66 15.10 9.64 -12.34
CA ASP A 66 16.50 10.09 -12.32
C ASP A 66 17.16 9.97 -10.94
N ARG A 67 16.35 10.04 -9.88
CA ARG A 67 16.80 9.98 -8.49
C ARG A 67 15.95 9.01 -7.70
N VAL A 68 16.58 8.24 -6.85
CA VAL A 68 15.91 7.31 -5.93
C VAL A 68 16.11 7.75 -4.48
N TYR A 69 15.15 7.46 -3.62
CA TYR A 69 15.29 7.70 -2.18
C TYR A 69 16.38 6.81 -1.58
N SER A 70 16.97 7.24 -0.47
CA SER A 70 18.07 6.51 0.20
C SER A 70 17.71 5.06 0.54
N HIS A 71 16.49 4.79 1.01
CA HIS A 71 16.02 3.43 1.28
C HIS A 71 15.85 2.60 -0.01
N GLN A 72 15.44 3.25 -1.12
CA GLN A 72 15.32 2.57 -2.41
C GLN A 72 16.71 2.16 -2.92
N ALA A 73 17.68 3.09 -2.90
CA ALA A 73 19.05 2.80 -3.30
C ALA A 73 19.64 1.65 -2.48
N ALA A 74 19.52 1.71 -1.15
CA ALA A 74 20.01 0.67 -0.26
C ALA A 74 19.38 -0.71 -0.54
N ALA A 75 18.06 -0.76 -0.73
CA ALA A 75 17.37 -2.00 -1.04
C ALA A 75 17.77 -2.57 -2.42
N ILE A 76 17.82 -1.71 -3.46
CA ILE A 76 18.20 -2.11 -4.82
C ILE A 76 19.61 -2.70 -4.84
N ASP A 77 20.58 -2.04 -4.20
CA ASP A 77 21.96 -2.50 -4.18
C ASP A 77 22.12 -3.84 -3.45
N LEU A 78 21.44 -4.02 -2.31
CA LEU A 78 21.39 -5.31 -1.61
C LEU A 78 20.80 -6.43 -2.47
N ILE A 79 19.68 -6.14 -3.17
CA ILE A 79 19.02 -7.12 -4.06
C ILE A 79 19.94 -7.49 -5.24
N ARG A 80 20.62 -6.52 -5.83
CA ARG A 80 21.61 -6.72 -6.91
C ARG A 80 22.79 -7.59 -6.48
N ASP A 81 23.13 -7.55 -5.19
CA ASP A 81 24.19 -8.40 -4.60
C ASP A 81 23.66 -9.78 -4.16
N GLY A 82 22.39 -10.09 -4.45
CA GLY A 82 21.76 -11.38 -4.17
C GLY A 82 21.24 -11.53 -2.75
N ALA A 83 21.28 -10.48 -1.93
CA ALA A 83 20.72 -10.50 -0.58
C ALA A 83 19.19 -10.46 -0.63
N SER A 84 18.53 -11.31 0.17
CA SER A 84 17.10 -11.15 0.43
C SER A 84 16.88 -9.99 1.38
N VAL A 85 15.86 -9.15 1.11
CA VAL A 85 15.62 -7.92 1.87
C VAL A 85 14.16 -7.78 2.31
N VAL A 86 13.95 -7.05 3.40
CA VAL A 86 12.65 -6.51 3.77
C VAL A 86 12.72 -4.99 3.84
N VAL A 87 11.89 -4.33 3.03
CA VAL A 87 11.73 -2.87 3.05
C VAL A 87 10.55 -2.54 3.95
N SER A 88 10.85 -2.01 5.14
CA SER A 88 9.86 -1.67 6.16
C SER A 88 9.85 -0.15 6.37
N THR A 89 9.17 0.56 5.49
CA THR A 89 9.04 2.01 5.48
C THR A 89 7.57 2.42 5.43
N GLY A 90 7.27 3.70 5.60
CA GLY A 90 5.91 4.24 5.59
C GLY A 90 5.12 3.84 4.33
N THR A 91 3.81 3.93 4.38
CA THR A 91 2.96 3.84 3.19
C THR A 91 3.29 4.98 2.22
N ALA A 92 3.10 4.76 0.93
CA ALA A 92 3.43 5.72 -0.13
C ALA A 92 4.91 6.19 -0.17
N SER A 93 5.85 5.44 0.45
CA SER A 93 7.29 5.75 0.39
C SER A 93 7.98 5.28 -0.91
N GLY A 94 7.24 4.74 -1.87
CA GLY A 94 7.79 4.26 -3.13
C GLY A 94 8.49 2.90 -3.03
N LYS A 95 8.09 2.02 -2.11
CA LYS A 95 8.67 0.66 -1.93
C LYS A 95 8.70 -0.18 -3.21
N SER A 96 7.74 0.05 -4.12
CA SER A 96 7.65 -0.73 -5.36
C SER A 96 8.90 -0.60 -6.23
N LEU A 97 9.53 0.57 -6.29
CA LEU A 97 10.77 0.75 -7.05
C LEU A 97 11.92 -0.11 -6.55
N CYS A 98 11.94 -0.48 -5.25
CA CYS A 98 12.97 -1.33 -4.68
C CYS A 98 13.06 -2.70 -5.37
N PHE A 99 11.95 -3.24 -5.85
CA PHE A 99 11.93 -4.51 -6.59
C PHE A 99 11.70 -4.33 -8.10
N GLN A 100 11.00 -3.27 -8.52
CA GLN A 100 10.74 -3.03 -9.95
C GLN A 100 12.02 -2.79 -10.74
N ILE A 101 12.98 -2.05 -10.17
CA ILE A 101 14.28 -1.79 -10.81
C ILE A 101 15.09 -3.09 -11.00
N PRO A 102 15.38 -3.91 -9.97
CA PRO A 102 16.07 -5.19 -10.16
C PRO A 102 15.35 -6.16 -11.11
N ILE A 103 14.02 -6.19 -11.07
CA ILE A 103 13.21 -7.00 -12.00
C ILE A 103 13.40 -6.53 -13.44
N ALA A 104 13.32 -5.21 -13.68
CA ALA A 104 13.53 -4.64 -15.00
C ALA A 104 14.93 -4.96 -15.55
N GLU A 105 15.95 -4.83 -14.71
CA GLU A 105 17.33 -5.21 -15.07
C GLU A 105 17.46 -6.69 -15.44
N SER A 106 16.90 -7.57 -14.64
CA SER A 106 16.91 -9.02 -14.91
C SER A 106 16.24 -9.38 -16.26
N VAL A 107 15.22 -8.60 -16.65
CA VAL A 107 14.53 -8.79 -17.94
C VAL A 107 15.39 -8.35 -19.12
N VAL A 108 16.11 -7.21 -19.02
CA VAL A 108 16.77 -6.58 -20.18
C VAL A 108 18.24 -6.91 -20.32
N THR A 109 18.92 -7.39 -19.27
CA THR A 109 20.39 -7.59 -19.29
C THR A 109 20.80 -9.02 -19.58
N GLY A 110 19.95 -10.00 -19.32
CA GLY A 110 20.28 -11.41 -19.54
C GLY A 110 20.19 -11.86 -21.00
N LEU A 111 20.88 -12.95 -21.35
CA LEU A 111 20.70 -13.64 -22.65
C LEU A 111 19.26 -14.14 -22.83
N ARG A 112 18.56 -14.37 -21.73
CA ARG A 112 17.13 -14.68 -21.65
C ARG A 112 16.54 -13.92 -20.50
N PRO A 113 15.36 -13.31 -20.66
CA PRO A 113 14.70 -12.59 -19.57
C PRO A 113 14.57 -13.45 -18.33
N GLY A 114 14.99 -12.91 -17.18
CA GLY A 114 14.69 -13.49 -15.87
C GLY A 114 13.19 -13.52 -15.61
N THR A 115 12.75 -14.27 -14.62
CA THR A 115 11.33 -14.29 -14.22
C THR A 115 11.18 -13.89 -12.75
N SER A 116 10.03 -13.29 -12.44
CA SER A 116 9.72 -12.80 -11.10
C SER A 116 8.30 -13.18 -10.70
N LEU A 117 8.15 -13.63 -9.47
CA LEU A 117 6.87 -14.00 -8.87
C LEU A 117 6.52 -13.00 -7.77
N LEU A 118 5.41 -12.31 -7.91
CA LEU A 118 4.95 -11.31 -6.96
C LEU A 118 3.67 -11.80 -6.27
N LEU A 119 3.69 -11.81 -4.95
CA LEU A 119 2.59 -12.29 -4.11
C LEU A 119 1.94 -11.12 -3.38
N TYR A 120 0.66 -10.92 -3.65
CA TYR A 120 -0.18 -9.89 -3.03
C TYR A 120 -1.30 -10.54 -2.21
N PRO A 121 -1.67 -9.95 -1.07
CA PRO A 121 -2.79 -10.48 -0.28
C PRO A 121 -4.15 -10.30 -0.96
N THR A 122 -4.29 -9.31 -1.85
CA THR A 122 -5.54 -9.02 -2.55
C THR A 122 -5.34 -8.92 -4.06
N LYS A 123 -6.42 -9.21 -4.82
CA LYS A 123 -6.42 -9.03 -6.28
C LYS A 123 -6.29 -7.56 -6.69
N ALA A 124 -6.85 -6.65 -5.91
CA ALA A 124 -6.81 -5.22 -6.18
C ALA A 124 -5.36 -4.71 -6.19
N LEU A 125 -4.57 -5.02 -5.15
CA LEU A 125 -3.14 -4.70 -5.10
C LEU A 125 -2.35 -5.26 -6.30
N ALA A 126 -2.64 -6.51 -6.68
CA ALA A 126 -2.00 -7.11 -7.85
C ALA A 126 -2.33 -6.35 -9.14
N GLN A 127 -3.57 -5.89 -9.30
CA GLN A 127 -3.98 -5.10 -10.48
C GLN A 127 -3.36 -3.71 -10.48
N ASP A 128 -3.25 -3.05 -9.33
CA ASP A 128 -2.60 -1.73 -9.20
C ASP A 128 -1.11 -1.84 -9.55
N GLN A 129 -0.44 -2.85 -9.03
CA GLN A 129 0.96 -3.11 -9.36
C GLN A 129 1.16 -3.52 -10.82
N LEU A 130 0.21 -4.24 -11.43
CA LEU A 130 0.26 -4.52 -12.87
C LEU A 130 0.23 -3.23 -13.69
N ARG A 131 -0.62 -2.26 -13.31
CA ARG A 131 -0.65 -0.93 -13.95
C ARG A 131 0.67 -0.21 -13.76
N ALA A 132 1.20 -0.18 -12.53
CA ALA A 132 2.49 0.46 -12.23
C ALA A 132 3.66 -0.14 -13.03
N PHE A 133 3.66 -1.45 -13.31
CA PHE A 133 4.64 -2.05 -14.23
C PHE A 133 4.41 -1.63 -15.69
N GLY A 134 3.14 -1.48 -16.11
CA GLY A 134 2.80 -0.99 -17.46
C GLY A 134 3.26 0.44 -17.69
N ASP A 135 3.09 1.31 -16.70
CA ASP A 135 3.46 2.73 -16.76
C ASP A 135 4.99 2.96 -16.88
N LEU A 136 5.80 1.99 -16.47
CA LEU A 136 7.25 2.07 -16.62
C LEU A 136 7.73 1.82 -18.07
N GLU A 137 6.90 1.26 -18.94
CA GLU A 137 7.22 0.97 -20.35
C GLU A 137 8.55 0.23 -20.57
N ILE A 138 8.92 -0.66 -19.63
CA ILE A 138 10.18 -1.43 -19.70
C ILE A 138 10.19 -2.36 -20.91
N PRO A 139 11.20 -2.29 -21.80
CA PRO A 139 11.31 -3.17 -22.95
C PRO A 139 11.30 -4.65 -22.57
N ASP A 140 10.56 -5.47 -23.33
CA ASP A 140 10.44 -6.93 -23.14
C ASP A 140 9.84 -7.40 -21.81
N LEU A 141 9.44 -6.49 -20.91
CA LEU A 141 8.75 -6.83 -19.69
C LEU A 141 7.30 -7.22 -20.00
N LYS A 142 6.93 -8.45 -19.61
CA LYS A 142 5.61 -9.04 -19.81
C LYS A 142 5.01 -9.41 -18.47
N ALA A 143 4.41 -8.42 -17.83
CA ALA A 143 3.71 -8.60 -16.57
C ALA A 143 2.26 -9.07 -16.80
N VAL A 144 1.78 -9.96 -15.95
CA VAL A 144 0.40 -10.42 -15.98
C VAL A 144 -0.09 -10.83 -14.59
N THR A 145 -1.36 -10.57 -14.32
CA THR A 145 -2.01 -11.16 -13.14
C THR A 145 -2.43 -12.60 -13.43
N TYR A 146 -2.25 -13.47 -12.45
CA TYR A 146 -2.65 -14.86 -12.49
C TYR A 146 -3.48 -15.20 -11.26
N ASP A 147 -4.80 -15.14 -11.43
CA ASP A 147 -5.76 -15.34 -10.36
C ASP A 147 -6.92 -16.26 -10.78
N GLY A 148 -7.92 -16.41 -9.90
CA GLY A 148 -9.09 -17.27 -10.15
C GLY A 148 -9.95 -16.82 -11.32
N ASP A 149 -9.91 -15.54 -11.69
CA ASP A 149 -10.76 -14.95 -12.74
C ASP A 149 -10.11 -15.01 -14.12
N ALA A 150 -8.82 -15.38 -14.21
CA ALA A 150 -8.09 -15.49 -15.46
C ALA A 150 -8.70 -16.59 -16.37
N SER A 151 -8.93 -16.27 -17.63
CA SER A 151 -9.43 -17.22 -18.63
C SER A 151 -8.41 -18.34 -18.93
N LYS A 152 -8.86 -19.40 -19.59
CA LYS A 152 -7.95 -20.49 -20.02
C LYS A 152 -6.85 -19.99 -20.96
N GLU A 153 -7.20 -19.08 -21.85
CA GLU A 153 -6.30 -18.46 -22.83
C GLU A 153 -5.27 -17.56 -22.12
N GLN A 154 -5.70 -16.72 -21.18
CA GLN A 154 -4.82 -15.90 -20.34
C GLN A 154 -3.85 -16.76 -19.53
N ARG A 155 -4.33 -17.84 -18.94
CA ARG A 155 -3.48 -18.79 -18.19
C ARG A 155 -2.46 -19.50 -19.09
N ALA A 156 -2.83 -19.83 -20.33
CA ALA A 156 -1.91 -20.42 -21.30
C ALA A 156 -0.84 -19.42 -21.74
N TRP A 157 -1.26 -18.19 -22.03
CA TRP A 157 -0.36 -17.10 -22.39
C TRP A 157 0.64 -16.78 -21.28
N ALA A 158 0.16 -16.66 -20.03
CA ALA A 158 1.00 -16.40 -18.86
C ALA A 158 2.14 -17.42 -18.72
N ARG A 159 1.82 -18.72 -18.89
CA ARG A 159 2.82 -19.80 -18.82
C ARG A 159 3.90 -19.74 -19.89
N SER A 160 3.54 -19.22 -21.06
CA SER A 160 4.43 -19.24 -22.22
C SER A 160 5.24 -17.96 -22.39
N HIS A 161 4.71 -16.83 -21.95
CA HIS A 161 5.24 -15.52 -22.30
C HIS A 161 5.57 -14.61 -21.11
N ALA A 162 4.87 -14.75 -19.96
CA ALA A 162 5.09 -13.85 -18.84
C ALA A 162 6.49 -14.04 -18.24
N ASN A 163 7.14 -12.93 -17.95
CA ASN A 163 8.34 -12.89 -17.13
C ASN A 163 8.10 -12.25 -15.76
N VAL A 164 7.00 -11.53 -15.57
CA VAL A 164 6.54 -11.05 -14.27
C VAL A 164 5.13 -11.57 -14.00
N LEU A 165 4.99 -12.40 -12.96
CA LEU A 165 3.72 -13.03 -12.59
C LEU A 165 3.23 -12.48 -11.26
N LEU A 166 2.12 -11.72 -11.29
CA LEU A 166 1.47 -11.18 -10.11
C LEU A 166 0.32 -12.10 -9.69
N THR A 167 0.33 -12.57 -8.47
CA THR A 167 -0.65 -13.56 -8.00
C THR A 167 -0.88 -13.43 -6.47
N ASN A 168 -1.58 -14.38 -5.90
CA ASN A 168 -1.80 -14.46 -4.47
C ASN A 168 -1.37 -15.84 -3.92
N PRO A 169 -1.24 -15.99 -2.59
CA PRO A 169 -0.84 -17.26 -1.97
C PRO A 169 -1.75 -18.43 -2.33
N GLU A 170 -3.06 -18.21 -2.47
CA GLU A 170 -4.03 -19.26 -2.84
C GLU A 170 -3.73 -19.82 -4.25
N MET A 171 -3.49 -18.94 -5.21
CA MET A 171 -3.16 -19.35 -6.58
C MET A 171 -1.78 -20.01 -6.69
N LEU A 172 -0.82 -19.56 -5.88
CA LEU A 172 0.47 -20.25 -5.77
C LEU A 172 0.26 -21.68 -5.25
N HIS A 173 -0.60 -21.85 -4.22
CA HIS A 173 -0.92 -23.13 -3.63
C HIS A 173 -1.65 -24.08 -4.58
N SER A 174 -2.75 -23.61 -5.18
CA SER A 174 -3.67 -24.45 -5.96
C SER A 174 -3.38 -24.49 -7.46
N GLY A 175 -2.84 -23.40 -8.00
CA GLY A 175 -2.65 -23.22 -9.45
C GLY A 175 -1.22 -23.49 -9.93
N LEU A 176 -0.21 -23.02 -9.22
CA LEU A 176 1.18 -23.07 -9.68
C LEU A 176 1.92 -24.32 -9.16
N LEU A 177 2.01 -24.51 -7.86
CA LEU A 177 2.81 -25.55 -7.25
C LEU A 177 2.37 -26.98 -7.60
N PRO A 178 1.06 -27.34 -7.62
CA PRO A 178 0.62 -28.67 -8.06
C PRO A 178 0.90 -28.93 -9.54
N HIS A 179 0.95 -27.88 -10.35
CA HIS A 179 1.18 -27.95 -11.79
C HIS A 179 2.57 -27.44 -12.19
N HIS A 180 3.55 -27.50 -11.28
CA HIS A 180 4.90 -26.95 -11.47
C HIS A 180 5.59 -27.39 -12.77
N GLY A 181 5.27 -28.58 -13.28
CA GLY A 181 5.79 -29.05 -14.57
C GLY A 181 5.41 -28.14 -15.75
N LYS A 182 4.20 -27.52 -15.72
CA LYS A 182 3.77 -26.54 -16.72
C LYS A 182 4.45 -25.18 -16.56
N TRP A 183 5.09 -24.94 -15.40
CA TRP A 183 5.80 -23.73 -15.03
C TRP A 183 7.32 -23.94 -15.00
N ALA A 184 7.82 -25.08 -15.48
CA ALA A 184 9.23 -25.46 -15.39
C ALA A 184 10.17 -24.39 -15.96
N THR A 185 9.84 -23.81 -17.13
CA THR A 185 10.63 -22.74 -17.75
C THR A 185 10.63 -21.46 -16.94
N PHE A 186 9.52 -21.09 -16.34
CA PHE A 186 9.39 -19.93 -15.45
C PHE A 186 10.21 -20.17 -14.17
N LEU A 187 10.02 -21.32 -13.50
CA LEU A 187 10.70 -21.65 -12.26
C LEU A 187 12.22 -21.76 -12.44
N LYS A 188 12.69 -22.27 -13.59
CA LYS A 188 14.13 -22.37 -13.90
C LYS A 188 14.84 -21.03 -13.98
N ARG A 189 14.10 -19.97 -14.32
CA ARG A 189 14.63 -18.60 -14.48
C ARG A 189 14.14 -17.65 -13.40
N LEU A 190 13.60 -18.18 -12.30
CA LEU A 190 13.04 -17.39 -11.22
C LEU A 190 14.18 -16.72 -10.44
N ASP A 191 14.33 -15.41 -10.65
CA ASP A 191 15.34 -14.57 -10.00
C ASP A 191 14.80 -13.93 -8.72
N TYR A 192 13.53 -13.49 -8.74
CA TYR A 192 12.93 -12.77 -7.62
C TYR A 192 11.58 -13.34 -7.20
N VAL A 193 11.39 -13.37 -5.88
CA VAL A 193 10.07 -13.61 -5.25
C VAL A 193 9.77 -12.42 -4.35
N VAL A 194 8.78 -11.64 -4.74
CA VAL A 194 8.33 -10.45 -4.00
C VAL A 194 7.11 -10.80 -3.18
N ILE A 195 7.10 -10.44 -1.92
CA ILE A 195 5.95 -10.58 -1.02
C ILE A 195 5.61 -9.20 -0.49
N ASP A 196 4.47 -8.69 -0.93
CA ASP A 196 4.00 -7.39 -0.47
C ASP A 196 3.08 -7.51 0.75
N GLU A 197 2.99 -6.44 1.52
CA GLU A 197 2.20 -6.35 2.75
C GLU A 197 2.53 -7.45 3.77
N LEU A 198 3.83 -7.66 4.02
CA LEU A 198 4.31 -8.68 4.97
C LEU A 198 3.61 -8.59 6.33
N HIS A 199 3.27 -7.38 6.79
CA HIS A 199 2.64 -7.16 8.10
C HIS A 199 1.26 -7.80 8.26
N VAL A 200 0.55 -8.11 7.17
CA VAL A 200 -0.72 -8.88 7.22
C VAL A 200 -0.52 -10.38 7.29
N LEU A 201 0.68 -10.88 7.01
CA LEU A 201 1.00 -12.30 7.00
C LEU A 201 1.34 -12.79 8.42
N ARG A 202 0.37 -12.75 9.32
CA ARG A 202 0.50 -13.15 10.74
C ARG A 202 -0.43 -14.30 11.11
N GLY A 203 -0.18 -14.91 12.26
CA GLY A 203 -1.00 -15.98 12.79
C GLY A 203 -1.10 -17.18 11.84
N ILE A 204 -2.28 -17.79 11.77
CA ILE A 204 -2.54 -19.01 10.96
C ILE A 204 -2.26 -18.74 9.47
N PHE A 205 -2.71 -17.60 8.94
CA PHE A 205 -2.50 -17.25 7.54
C PHE A 205 -1.02 -17.11 7.21
N GLY A 206 -0.25 -16.39 8.04
CA GLY A 206 1.20 -16.26 7.88
C GLY A 206 1.92 -17.61 7.94
N THR A 207 1.52 -18.51 8.85
CA THR A 207 2.06 -19.87 8.93
C THR A 207 1.84 -20.65 7.63
N HIS A 208 0.62 -20.58 7.06
CA HIS A 208 0.35 -21.22 5.77
C HIS A 208 1.22 -20.65 4.64
N VAL A 209 1.37 -19.33 4.57
CA VAL A 209 2.22 -18.68 3.55
C VAL A 209 3.68 -19.09 3.73
N SER A 210 4.20 -19.16 4.96
CA SER A 210 5.56 -19.64 5.24
C SER A 210 5.78 -21.06 4.71
N HIS A 211 4.87 -21.98 4.98
CA HIS A 211 4.96 -23.35 4.43
C HIS A 211 4.91 -23.34 2.90
N LEU A 212 4.14 -22.45 2.31
CA LEU A 212 4.01 -22.30 0.86
C LEU A 212 5.32 -21.81 0.23
N LEU A 213 5.97 -20.81 0.83
CA LEU A 213 7.26 -20.30 0.36
C LEU A 213 8.36 -21.36 0.48
N ARG A 214 8.37 -22.18 1.54
CA ARG A 214 9.29 -23.30 1.68
C ARG A 214 9.08 -24.37 0.61
N ARG A 215 7.83 -24.63 0.23
CA ARG A 215 7.51 -25.51 -0.91
C ARG A 215 7.99 -24.93 -2.23
N LEU A 216 7.77 -23.63 -2.45
CA LEU A 216 8.28 -22.92 -3.64
C LEU A 216 9.80 -23.05 -3.74
N ARG A 217 10.54 -22.78 -2.66
CA ARG A 217 12.00 -22.93 -2.64
C ARG A 217 12.47 -24.35 -3.04
N ARG A 218 11.79 -25.39 -2.53
CA ARG A 218 12.12 -26.78 -2.93
C ARG A 218 11.88 -27.01 -4.41
N MET A 219 10.82 -26.40 -4.99
CA MET A 219 10.56 -26.48 -6.42
C MET A 219 11.60 -25.70 -7.22
N CYS A 220 11.99 -24.51 -6.78
CA CYS A 220 13.07 -23.74 -7.40
C CYS A 220 14.38 -24.55 -7.42
N ALA A 221 14.79 -25.09 -6.28
CA ALA A 221 15.99 -25.94 -6.18
C ALA A 221 15.93 -27.15 -7.14
N ARG A 222 14.76 -27.78 -7.29
CA ARG A 222 14.55 -28.87 -8.28
C ARG A 222 14.79 -28.43 -9.72
N TYR A 223 14.48 -27.17 -10.05
CA TYR A 223 14.67 -26.59 -11.38
C TYR A 223 15.99 -25.85 -11.55
N GLY A 224 16.83 -25.82 -10.49
CA GLY A 224 18.15 -25.21 -10.50
C GLY A 224 18.15 -23.69 -10.35
N SER A 225 17.10 -23.11 -9.73
CA SER A 225 17.03 -21.70 -9.37
C SER A 225 17.04 -21.52 -7.84
N ASP A 226 17.54 -20.37 -7.39
CA ASP A 226 17.54 -19.97 -5.98
C ASP A 226 17.18 -18.47 -5.87
N PRO A 227 15.90 -18.13 -5.94
CA PRO A 227 15.47 -16.75 -6.04
C PRO A 227 15.82 -15.93 -4.79
N THR A 228 16.09 -14.64 -5.02
CA THR A 228 16.16 -13.60 -4.00
C THR A 228 14.76 -13.23 -3.55
N PHE A 229 14.54 -13.18 -2.22
CA PHE A 229 13.27 -12.77 -1.64
C PHE A 229 13.28 -11.28 -1.32
N VAL A 230 12.22 -10.58 -1.75
CA VAL A 230 12.01 -9.17 -1.45
C VAL A 230 10.67 -9.03 -0.74
N PHE A 231 10.70 -8.53 0.48
CA PHE A 231 9.50 -8.27 1.26
C PHE A 231 9.26 -6.77 1.34
N CYS A 232 8.01 -6.35 1.17
CA CYS A 232 7.57 -4.99 1.46
C CYS A 232 6.59 -5.01 2.63
N SER A 233 6.71 -4.02 3.51
CA SER A 233 5.86 -3.90 4.70
C SER A 233 5.64 -2.45 5.07
N ALA A 234 4.52 -2.15 5.74
CA ALA A 234 4.46 -0.98 6.60
C ALA A 234 5.48 -1.12 7.74
N THR A 235 5.69 -0.06 8.50
CA THR A 235 6.61 -0.05 9.65
C THR A 235 6.16 -1.08 10.70
N ILE A 236 7.01 -2.06 10.96
CA ILE A 236 6.82 -3.09 12.00
C ILE A 236 8.11 -3.29 12.78
N GLY A 237 8.00 -3.80 14.01
CA GLY A 237 9.18 -4.20 14.79
C GLY A 237 9.81 -5.47 14.22
N GLU A 238 11.15 -5.54 14.20
CA GLU A 238 11.93 -6.70 13.80
C GLU A 238 11.50 -7.36 12.47
N PRO A 239 11.36 -6.56 11.39
CA PRO A 239 10.83 -7.05 10.11
C PRO A 239 11.71 -8.16 9.50
N GLU A 240 13.02 -8.12 9.72
CA GLU A 240 13.99 -9.12 9.25
C GLU A 240 13.79 -10.50 9.90
N ILE A 241 13.38 -10.54 11.15
CA ILE A 241 13.09 -11.80 11.85
C ILE A 241 11.87 -12.45 11.21
N LEU A 242 10.75 -11.70 11.10
CA LEU A 242 9.53 -12.20 10.49
C LEU A 242 9.78 -12.68 9.05
N ALA A 243 10.47 -11.87 8.24
CA ALA A 243 10.75 -12.19 6.84
C ALA A 243 11.66 -13.43 6.72
N SER A 244 12.70 -13.56 7.58
CA SER A 244 13.61 -14.70 7.60
C SER A 244 12.88 -15.99 7.97
N GLU A 245 12.02 -15.95 8.99
CA GLU A 245 11.18 -17.09 9.38
C GLU A 245 10.19 -17.46 8.27
N MET A 246 9.64 -16.48 7.58
CA MET A 246 8.67 -16.67 6.50
C MET A 246 9.27 -17.43 5.32
N CYS A 247 10.44 -17.03 4.81
CA CYS A 247 11.06 -17.66 3.65
C CYS A 247 12.12 -18.75 4.02
N GLY A 248 12.59 -18.76 5.25
CA GLY A 248 13.65 -19.69 5.71
C GLY A 248 15.03 -19.37 5.13
N LYS A 249 15.32 -18.10 4.82
CA LYS A 249 16.63 -17.56 4.43
C LYS A 249 16.92 -16.34 5.30
N PRO A 250 18.20 -15.96 5.51
CA PRO A 250 18.53 -14.67 6.08
C PRO A 250 17.96 -13.53 5.24
N VAL A 251 17.35 -12.53 5.90
CA VAL A 251 16.78 -11.34 5.26
C VAL A 251 17.35 -10.11 5.95
N THR A 252 17.78 -9.12 5.16
CA THR A 252 18.29 -7.84 5.67
C THR A 252 17.18 -6.78 5.68
N ALA A 253 17.03 -6.06 6.79
CA ALA A 253 16.05 -4.99 6.90
C ALA A 253 16.57 -3.66 6.32
N VAL A 254 15.69 -2.97 5.57
CA VAL A 254 15.86 -1.58 5.16
C VAL A 254 14.69 -0.80 5.74
N SER A 255 14.93 -0.10 6.86
CA SER A 255 13.88 0.57 7.65
C SER A 255 14.03 2.10 7.74
N GLN A 256 15.17 2.65 7.28
CA GLN A 256 15.38 4.10 7.27
C GLN A 256 14.68 4.72 6.05
N ASP A 257 13.49 5.26 6.28
CA ASP A 257 12.67 5.84 5.23
C ASP A 257 13.23 7.19 4.75
N GLY A 258 13.69 7.26 3.51
CA GLY A 258 14.18 8.47 2.85
C GLY A 258 13.09 9.22 2.06
N SER A 259 11.84 8.77 2.05
CA SER A 259 10.76 9.49 1.38
C SER A 259 10.37 10.76 2.14
N PRO A 260 9.89 11.81 1.45
CA PRO A 260 9.36 12.99 2.13
C PRO A 260 8.07 12.67 2.87
N CYS A 261 7.82 13.35 3.95
CA CYS A 261 6.56 13.27 4.66
C CYS A 261 6.17 14.66 5.15
N GLY A 262 4.96 15.10 4.82
CA GLY A 262 4.42 16.35 5.35
C GLY A 262 4.22 16.31 6.88
N PRO A 263 4.04 17.46 7.52
CA PRO A 263 3.76 17.53 8.95
C PRO A 263 2.43 16.83 9.25
N ARG A 264 2.36 16.13 10.38
CA ARG A 264 1.16 15.39 10.82
C ARG A 264 0.89 15.62 12.28
N GLN A 265 -0.38 15.55 12.68
CA GLN A 265 -0.80 15.58 14.06
C GLN A 265 -1.57 14.29 14.39
N ILE A 266 -1.26 13.68 15.52
CA ILE A 266 -1.97 12.52 16.07
C ILE A 266 -2.64 12.97 17.36
N ALA A 267 -3.98 13.06 17.34
CA ALA A 267 -4.78 13.44 18.48
C ALA A 267 -5.51 12.22 19.06
N VAL A 268 -5.30 11.91 20.32
CA VAL A 268 -6.08 10.91 21.06
C VAL A 268 -7.17 11.64 21.83
N VAL A 269 -8.42 11.33 21.48
CA VAL A 269 -9.60 12.02 22.00
C VAL A 269 -10.44 11.06 22.82
N GLN A 270 -10.85 11.49 24.00
CA GLN A 270 -11.76 10.76 24.87
C GLN A 270 -13.20 11.21 24.61
N PRO A 271 -14.18 10.29 24.51
CA PRO A 271 -15.58 10.67 24.36
C PRO A 271 -16.08 11.55 25.52
N ALA A 272 -16.99 12.49 25.21
CA ALA A 272 -17.56 13.40 26.20
C ALA A 272 -18.24 12.64 27.34
N LEU A 273 -18.10 13.17 28.56
CA LEU A 273 -18.75 12.63 29.75
C LEU A 273 -20.23 13.04 29.74
N VAL A 274 -21.14 12.07 29.83
CA VAL A 274 -22.60 12.28 29.79
C VAL A 274 -23.18 12.28 31.21
N ASP A 275 -22.61 11.46 32.11
CA ASP A 275 -23.01 11.34 33.49
C ASP A 275 -21.72 11.32 34.33
N GLU A 276 -21.44 12.42 35.00
CA GLU A 276 -20.23 12.59 35.83
C GLU A 276 -20.25 11.66 37.06
N GLU A 277 -21.41 11.48 37.70
CA GLU A 277 -21.52 10.66 38.89
C GLU A 277 -21.26 9.18 38.60
N ARG A 278 -21.69 8.72 37.43
CA ARG A 278 -21.52 7.33 37.02
C ARG A 278 -20.34 7.10 36.10
N GLY A 279 -19.63 8.14 35.71
CA GLY A 279 -18.51 8.07 34.78
C GLY A 279 -18.91 7.61 33.38
N ILE A 280 -20.19 7.79 32.97
CA ILE A 280 -20.71 7.35 31.68
C ILE A 280 -20.30 8.36 30.61
N ARG A 281 -19.69 7.83 29.53
CA ARG A 281 -19.26 8.61 28.37
C ARG A 281 -20.14 8.35 27.17
N GLN A 282 -20.16 9.29 26.23
CA GLN A 282 -20.77 9.10 24.93
C GLN A 282 -20.18 7.89 24.20
N SER A 283 -20.95 7.31 23.30
CA SER A 283 -20.46 6.17 22.53
C SER A 283 -19.36 6.65 21.54
N PRO A 284 -18.32 5.82 21.30
CA PRO A 284 -17.32 6.13 20.29
C PRO A 284 -17.93 6.43 18.91
N ALA A 285 -19.03 5.74 18.56
CA ALA A 285 -19.75 5.99 17.30
C ALA A 285 -20.28 7.43 17.20
N THR A 286 -20.83 7.97 18.29
CA THR A 286 -21.32 9.35 18.34
C THR A 286 -20.19 10.35 18.15
N GLU A 287 -19.05 10.12 18.81
CA GLU A 287 -17.87 10.96 18.63
C GLU A 287 -17.29 10.86 17.23
N THR A 288 -17.25 9.67 16.63
CA THR A 288 -16.83 9.50 15.23
C THR A 288 -17.74 10.28 14.28
N ILE A 289 -19.08 10.17 14.45
CA ILE A 289 -20.04 10.94 13.65
C ILE A 289 -19.76 12.44 13.75
N ARG A 290 -19.56 12.96 14.97
CA ARG A 290 -19.27 14.38 15.20
C ARG A 290 -17.95 14.78 14.53
N ALA A 291 -16.86 14.06 14.81
CA ALA A 291 -15.54 14.36 14.26
C ALA A 291 -15.54 14.37 12.72
N VAL A 292 -16.12 13.33 12.09
CA VAL A 292 -16.21 13.27 10.63
C VAL A 292 -17.10 14.40 10.07
N THR A 293 -18.21 14.73 10.73
CA THR A 293 -19.08 15.84 10.33
C THR A 293 -18.35 17.18 10.37
N ASP A 294 -17.64 17.46 11.46
CA ASP A 294 -16.89 18.72 11.66
C ASP A 294 -15.76 18.85 10.61
N LEU A 295 -15.05 17.77 10.32
CA LEU A 295 -14.00 17.73 9.31
C LEU A 295 -14.55 17.94 7.90
N VAL A 296 -15.68 17.31 7.55
CA VAL A 296 -16.32 17.50 6.25
C VAL A 296 -16.84 18.93 6.09
N LEU A 297 -17.45 19.51 7.12
CA LEU A 297 -17.90 20.92 7.12
C LEU A 297 -16.73 21.90 6.96
N SER A 298 -15.56 21.55 7.47
CA SER A 298 -14.32 22.31 7.28
C SER A 298 -13.68 22.10 5.89
N GLY A 299 -14.37 21.40 4.97
CA GLY A 299 -13.89 21.13 3.62
C GLY A 299 -12.83 20.01 3.51
N ARG A 300 -12.61 19.22 4.55
CA ARG A 300 -11.60 18.16 4.60
C ARG A 300 -12.09 16.87 3.98
N ARG A 301 -11.14 16.11 3.41
CA ARG A 301 -11.36 14.74 2.93
C ARG A 301 -10.97 13.75 4.02
N VAL A 302 -11.92 12.89 4.41
CA VAL A 302 -11.80 12.07 5.61
C VAL A 302 -12.00 10.59 5.29
N ILE A 303 -11.17 9.75 5.89
CA ILE A 303 -11.45 8.32 6.00
C ILE A 303 -11.69 7.96 7.48
N ALA A 304 -12.79 7.26 7.77
CA ALA A 304 -13.09 6.81 9.13
C ALA A 304 -13.18 5.29 9.18
N PHE A 305 -12.38 4.67 10.04
CA PHE A 305 -12.36 3.21 10.22
C PHE A 305 -13.28 2.77 11.35
N CYS A 306 -14.08 1.74 11.10
CA CYS A 306 -15.02 1.17 12.06
C CYS A 306 -14.76 -0.34 12.25
N GLY A 307 -14.92 -0.82 13.48
CA GLY A 307 -14.66 -2.21 13.84
C GLY A 307 -15.69 -3.23 13.30
N SER A 308 -16.79 -2.79 12.69
CA SER A 308 -17.79 -3.70 12.11
C SER A 308 -18.58 -3.07 10.96
N ARG A 309 -19.10 -3.94 10.06
CA ARG A 309 -19.94 -3.54 8.93
C ARG A 309 -21.19 -2.77 9.35
N ALA A 310 -21.85 -3.18 10.43
CA ALA A 310 -23.03 -2.51 10.95
C ALA A 310 -22.70 -1.13 11.51
N LEU A 311 -21.55 -0.97 12.14
CA LEU A 311 -21.08 0.30 12.66
C LEU A 311 -20.74 1.27 11.51
N THR A 312 -20.10 0.78 10.45
CA THR A 312 -19.81 1.54 9.23
C THR A 312 -21.07 2.18 8.64
N GLU A 313 -22.12 1.39 8.42
CA GLU A 313 -23.40 1.89 7.88
C GLU A 313 -24.04 2.90 8.83
N ARG A 314 -24.06 2.61 10.14
CA ARG A 314 -24.66 3.51 11.15
C ARG A 314 -23.93 4.84 11.25
N VAL A 315 -22.60 4.83 11.23
CA VAL A 315 -21.78 6.05 11.29
C VAL A 315 -21.96 6.86 10.01
N ALA A 316 -21.86 6.25 8.83
CA ALA A 316 -22.08 6.95 7.56
C ALA A 316 -23.46 7.60 7.48
N ALA A 317 -24.52 6.86 7.85
CA ALA A 317 -25.87 7.41 7.92
C ALA A 317 -26.02 8.52 8.96
N GLY A 318 -25.31 8.42 10.10
CA GLY A 318 -25.25 9.45 11.13
C GLY A 318 -24.63 10.73 10.63
N VAL A 319 -23.48 10.65 9.98
CA VAL A 319 -22.80 11.79 9.35
C VAL A 319 -23.70 12.44 8.28
N GLY A 320 -24.27 11.65 7.37
CA GLY A 320 -25.17 12.16 6.33
C GLY A 320 -26.39 12.91 6.89
N ARG A 321 -26.95 12.46 8.03
CA ARG A 321 -28.04 13.21 8.70
C ARG A 321 -27.61 14.53 9.33
N SER A 322 -26.35 14.60 9.77
CA SER A 322 -25.79 15.79 10.43
C SER A 322 -25.30 16.84 9.44
N LEU A 323 -25.11 16.45 8.17
CA LEU A 323 -24.65 17.35 7.11
C LEU A 323 -25.81 18.10 6.43
N PRO A 324 -25.55 19.33 5.92
CA PRO A 324 -26.46 20.03 5.01
C PRO A 324 -26.84 19.17 3.79
N PRO A 325 -28.03 19.36 3.21
CA PRO A 325 -28.51 18.53 2.10
C PRO A 325 -27.52 18.38 0.93
N GLU A 326 -26.81 19.43 0.57
CA GLU A 326 -25.82 19.49 -0.52
C GLU A 326 -24.57 18.66 -0.29
N LEU A 327 -24.26 18.32 0.96
CA LEU A 327 -23.08 17.51 1.31
C LEU A 327 -23.41 16.05 1.65
N ARG A 328 -24.69 15.68 1.76
CA ARG A 328 -25.09 14.34 2.22
C ARG A 328 -24.58 13.23 1.33
N ASP A 329 -24.61 13.43 0.02
CA ASP A 329 -24.19 12.43 -0.97
C ASP A 329 -22.66 12.37 -1.13
N THR A 330 -21.93 13.25 -0.46
CA THR A 330 -20.45 13.22 -0.45
C THR A 330 -19.87 12.29 0.61
N VAL A 331 -20.71 11.58 1.37
CA VAL A 331 -20.30 10.62 2.41
C VAL A 331 -20.90 9.25 2.11
N ARG A 332 -20.07 8.25 1.93
CA ARG A 332 -20.51 6.88 1.65
C ARG A 332 -19.88 5.86 2.61
N PRO A 333 -20.61 4.81 2.98
CA PRO A 333 -20.03 3.64 3.63
C PRO A 333 -19.28 2.79 2.60
N TYR A 334 -18.21 2.08 3.06
CA TYR A 334 -17.49 1.11 2.27
C TYR A 334 -17.18 -0.12 3.11
N ARG A 335 -17.51 -1.31 2.63
CA ARG A 335 -17.25 -2.56 3.35
C ARG A 335 -17.15 -3.78 2.43
N SER A 336 -16.53 -4.83 2.92
CA SER A 336 -16.57 -6.14 2.29
C SER A 336 -18.02 -6.65 2.28
N GLY A 337 -18.54 -7.04 1.14
CA GLY A 337 -19.93 -7.51 0.97
C GLY A 337 -20.73 -6.66 -0.02
N TYR A 338 -20.23 -5.50 -0.42
CA TYR A 338 -20.75 -4.80 -1.59
C TYR A 338 -20.33 -5.54 -2.87
N LEU A 339 -21.13 -5.40 -3.92
CA LEU A 339 -20.78 -5.90 -5.24
C LEU A 339 -19.48 -5.26 -5.73
N ALA A 340 -18.72 -5.99 -6.53
CA ALA A 340 -17.44 -5.48 -7.05
C ALA A 340 -17.60 -4.19 -7.88
N ALA A 341 -18.75 -4.00 -8.54
CA ALA A 341 -19.06 -2.78 -9.28
C ALA A 341 -19.28 -1.59 -8.34
N GLU A 342 -20.06 -1.76 -7.27
CA GLU A 342 -20.32 -0.72 -6.27
C GLU A 342 -19.03 -0.28 -5.56
N ARG A 343 -18.16 -1.23 -5.22
CA ARG A 343 -16.86 -0.91 -4.61
C ARG A 343 -16.00 -0.05 -5.50
N ARG A 344 -15.89 -0.43 -6.80
CA ARG A 344 -15.11 0.33 -7.78
C ARG A 344 -15.67 1.73 -8.03
N GLU A 345 -17.00 1.90 -7.95
CA GLU A 345 -17.64 3.19 -8.04
C GLU A 345 -17.23 4.09 -6.87
N ILE A 346 -17.34 3.60 -5.62
CA ILE A 346 -16.95 4.35 -4.42
C ILE A 346 -15.43 4.66 -4.43
N GLU A 347 -14.60 3.71 -4.85
CA GLU A 347 -13.15 3.91 -5.01
C GLU A 347 -12.86 5.01 -6.03
N ALA A 348 -13.52 5.01 -7.19
CA ALA A 348 -13.37 6.04 -8.22
C ALA A 348 -13.84 7.42 -7.74
N GLU A 349 -14.97 7.50 -7.03
CA GLU A 349 -15.49 8.74 -6.44
C GLU A 349 -14.53 9.27 -5.35
N LEU A 350 -13.89 8.39 -4.59
CA LEU A 350 -12.93 8.76 -3.57
C LEU A 350 -11.63 9.30 -4.20
N VAL A 351 -11.12 8.64 -5.24
CA VAL A 351 -9.92 9.07 -5.97
C VAL A 351 -10.17 10.40 -6.70
N SER A 352 -11.33 10.57 -7.35
CA SER A 352 -11.69 11.83 -8.05
C SER A 352 -11.93 13.01 -7.11
N GLY A 353 -12.09 12.76 -5.78
CA GLY A 353 -12.41 13.79 -4.79
C GLY A 353 -13.87 14.22 -4.75
N SER A 354 -14.77 13.54 -5.47
CA SER A 354 -16.23 13.78 -5.38
C SER A 354 -16.77 13.36 -4.02
N LEU A 355 -16.19 12.34 -3.38
CA LEU A 355 -16.48 12.03 -1.98
C LEU A 355 -15.61 12.88 -1.04
N ARG A 356 -16.25 13.44 -0.01
CA ARG A 356 -15.60 14.12 1.10
C ARG A 356 -15.25 13.17 2.24
N ALA A 357 -16.07 12.15 2.48
CA ALA A 357 -15.75 11.16 3.48
C ALA A 357 -16.15 9.74 3.06
N VAL A 358 -15.33 8.77 3.47
CA VAL A 358 -15.67 7.36 3.43
C VAL A 358 -15.57 6.77 4.82
N VAL A 359 -16.63 6.12 5.26
CA VAL A 359 -16.65 5.34 6.51
C VAL A 359 -16.47 3.89 6.15
N THR A 360 -15.44 3.23 6.68
CA THR A 360 -15.05 1.90 6.23
C THR A 360 -14.72 0.94 7.37
N THR A 361 -14.63 -0.34 7.06
CA THR A 361 -13.93 -1.34 7.87
C THR A 361 -12.47 -1.46 7.38
N SER A 362 -11.68 -2.39 7.90
CA SER A 362 -10.37 -2.75 7.34
C SER A 362 -10.39 -3.12 5.84
N ALA A 363 -11.55 -3.15 5.20
CA ALA A 363 -11.69 -3.43 3.77
C ALA A 363 -11.01 -2.39 2.84
N LEU A 364 -10.79 -1.16 3.33
CA LEU A 364 -10.09 -0.10 2.60
C LEU A 364 -8.67 0.17 3.15
N GLU A 365 -8.21 -0.65 4.08
CA GLU A 365 -6.85 -0.57 4.65
C GLU A 365 -5.79 -0.96 3.62
N LEU A 366 -6.14 -1.85 2.70
CA LEU A 366 -5.24 -2.41 1.71
C LEU A 366 -5.84 -2.31 0.30
N GLY A 367 -5.02 -1.92 -0.67
CA GLY A 367 -5.33 -2.11 -2.09
C GLY A 367 -5.94 -0.94 -2.84
N VAL A 368 -6.01 0.24 -2.23
CA VAL A 368 -6.43 1.46 -2.94
C VAL A 368 -5.45 2.58 -2.58
N ASP A 369 -4.77 3.12 -3.59
CA ASP A 369 -3.98 4.34 -3.41
C ASP A 369 -4.92 5.56 -3.46
N ILE A 370 -5.23 6.09 -2.29
CA ILE A 370 -6.12 7.23 -2.12
C ILE A 370 -5.28 8.45 -1.81
N GLY A 371 -4.87 9.15 -2.86
CA GLY A 371 -4.22 10.44 -2.69
C GLY A 371 -5.17 11.52 -2.13
N GLY A 372 -4.61 12.53 -1.45
CA GLY A 372 -5.33 13.74 -1.07
C GLY A 372 -6.33 13.56 0.08
N LEU A 373 -6.14 12.61 0.99
CA LEU A 373 -6.86 12.55 2.26
C LEU A 373 -6.21 13.51 3.27
N ASP A 374 -7.05 14.27 3.97
CA ASP A 374 -6.61 15.25 4.96
C ASP A 374 -6.61 14.68 6.38
N ALA A 375 -7.56 13.77 6.68
CA ALA A 375 -7.72 13.22 8.02
C ALA A 375 -8.13 11.75 8.02
N THR A 376 -7.67 11.05 9.05
CA THR A 376 -8.08 9.67 9.37
C THR A 376 -8.68 9.65 10.76
N VAL A 377 -9.85 9.03 10.91
CA VAL A 377 -10.52 8.79 12.20
C VAL A 377 -10.53 7.28 12.46
N LEU A 378 -10.03 6.87 13.64
CA LEU A 378 -9.89 5.46 14.05
C LEU A 378 -10.81 5.12 15.21
#